data_e7f0764ee1408c628e45060ca04c64c2
#
_entry.id   e7f0764ee1408c628e45060ca04c64c2
#
_cell.length_a   1.000
_cell.length_b   1.000
_cell.length_c   1.000
_cell.angle_alpha   90.00
_cell.angle_beta   90.00
_cell.angle_gamma   90.00
#
_symmetry.space_group_name_H-M   'P 1'
#
loop_
_entity.id
_entity.type
_entity.pdbx_description
1 polymer ?
#
loop_
_entity_poly.entity_id
_entity_poly.type
_entity_poly.pdbx_seq_one_letter_code
_entity_poly.pdbx_strand_id
1 'polypeptide(L)'
;NDKPLMRAASSVLKKLFHQKEINAFIETHQYLEGLEFNDAVLEHFNFTFQVSSKDRARIPDQRRVLIVANHPLGSLDGLALLKLVSEIRTDVKIVATTLLNCIDPLKGLFLSVDNLAQSAHHRDSMNQIVQALESEQAVILFPTGEVSRISPLGVRDGKWKTGFLS
;
A
#
# COMPACT_ATOMS: atom_id res chain seq x y z
N ASN A 1 -4.94 -6.18 -40.40
CA ASN A 1 -3.87 -5.75 -39.42
C ASN A 1 -4.44 -4.97 -38.22
N ASP A 2 -5.53 -5.44 -37.61
CA ASP A 2 -6.24 -4.72 -36.55
C ASP A 2 -5.83 -5.15 -35.13
N LYS A 3 -4.75 -5.90 -34.97
CA LYS A 3 -4.34 -6.49 -33.69
C LYS A 3 -3.85 -5.49 -32.62
N PRO A 4 -3.15 -4.38 -32.94
CA PRO A 4 -2.71 -3.47 -31.87
C PRO A 4 -3.85 -2.60 -31.33
N LEU A 5 -4.79 -2.18 -32.18
CA LEU A 5 -5.93 -1.34 -31.79
C LEU A 5 -6.92 -2.11 -30.89
N MET A 6 -7.22 -3.36 -31.26
CA MET A 6 -8.07 -4.24 -30.43
C MET A 6 -7.43 -4.58 -29.09
N ARG A 7 -6.11 -4.74 -29.03
CA ARG A 7 -5.39 -4.96 -27.75
C ARG A 7 -5.43 -3.72 -26.86
N ALA A 8 -5.25 -2.53 -27.43
CA ALA A 8 -5.36 -1.27 -26.72
C ALA A 8 -6.79 -1.03 -26.21
N ALA A 9 -7.80 -1.23 -27.05
CA ALA A 9 -9.20 -1.13 -26.67
C ALA A 9 -9.60 -2.15 -25.58
N SER A 10 -9.14 -3.38 -25.69
CA SER A 10 -9.36 -4.43 -24.68
C SER A 10 -8.70 -4.09 -23.34
N SER A 11 -7.50 -3.50 -23.35
CA SER A 11 -6.80 -3.08 -22.13
C SER A 11 -7.50 -1.89 -21.46
N VAL A 12 -7.98 -0.93 -22.26
CA VAL A 12 -8.75 0.23 -21.75
C VAL A 12 -10.09 -0.23 -21.20
N LEU A 13 -10.80 -1.14 -21.86
CA LEU A 13 -12.06 -1.72 -21.38
C LEU A 13 -11.87 -2.48 -20.06
N LYS A 14 -10.84 -3.33 -19.96
CA LYS A 14 -10.54 -4.04 -18.70
C LYS A 14 -10.26 -3.07 -17.55
N LYS A 15 -9.51 -2.01 -17.82
CA LYS A 15 -9.21 -0.96 -16.82
C LYS A 15 -10.47 -0.19 -16.41
N LEU A 16 -11.39 0.09 -17.34
CA LEU A 16 -12.66 0.76 -17.07
C LEU A 16 -13.63 -0.13 -16.29
N PHE A 17 -13.69 -1.44 -16.57
CA PHE A 17 -14.54 -2.36 -15.81
C PHE A 17 -14.06 -2.51 -14.36
N HIS A 18 -12.77 -2.71 -14.14
CA HIS A 18 -12.23 -2.77 -12.76
C HIS A 18 -12.40 -1.45 -12.01
N GLN A 19 -12.27 -0.32 -12.67
CA GLN A 19 -12.48 0.98 -12.03
C GLN A 19 -13.94 1.18 -11.60
N LYS A 20 -14.91 0.73 -12.40
CA LYS A 20 -16.33 0.78 -12.02
C LYS A 20 -16.66 -0.14 -10.84
N GLU A 21 -16.09 -1.34 -10.81
CA GLU A 21 -16.25 -2.28 -9.70
C GLU A 21 -15.64 -1.72 -8.41
N ILE A 22 -14.45 -1.15 -8.49
CA ILE A 22 -13.79 -0.51 -7.34
C ILE A 22 -14.61 0.69 -6.84
N ASN A 23 -15.08 1.54 -7.73
CA ASN A 23 -15.89 2.69 -7.34
C ASN A 23 -17.20 2.25 -6.68
N ALA A 24 -17.91 1.27 -7.26
CA ALA A 24 -19.11 0.72 -6.67
C ALA A 24 -18.87 0.08 -5.30
N PHE A 25 -17.73 -0.60 -5.13
CA PHE A 25 -17.31 -1.14 -3.84
C PHE A 25 -17.09 -0.02 -2.82
N ILE A 26 -16.36 1.03 -3.18
CA ILE A 26 -16.10 2.18 -2.29
C ILE A 26 -17.44 2.84 -1.90
N GLU A 27 -18.35 3.08 -2.86
CA GLU A 27 -19.66 3.69 -2.61
C GLU A 27 -20.52 2.85 -1.65
N THR A 28 -20.51 1.54 -1.80
CA THR A 28 -21.30 0.63 -0.96
C THR A 28 -20.69 0.41 0.42
N HIS A 29 -19.40 0.69 0.62
CA HIS A 29 -18.67 0.48 1.88
C HIS A 29 -18.15 1.79 2.50
N GLN A 30 -18.64 2.94 2.06
CA GLN A 30 -18.20 4.26 2.56
C GLN A 30 -18.51 4.49 4.05
N TYR A 31 -19.31 3.64 4.69
CA TYR A 31 -19.58 3.65 6.13
C TYR A 31 -18.47 3.00 6.96
N LEU A 32 -17.55 2.27 6.31
CA LEU A 32 -16.36 1.69 6.94
C LEU A 32 -15.18 2.64 6.78
N GLU A 33 -14.30 2.67 7.78
CA GLU A 33 -13.09 3.50 7.76
C GLU A 33 -11.87 2.72 8.27
N GLY A 34 -10.69 3.15 7.83
CA GLY A 34 -9.42 2.63 8.32
C GLY A 34 -9.27 1.13 8.14
N LEU A 35 -9.00 0.44 9.22
CA LEU A 35 -8.72 -1.00 9.22
C LEU A 35 -9.95 -1.85 8.87
N GLU A 36 -11.15 -1.40 9.23
CA GLU A 36 -12.39 -2.11 8.86
C GLU A 36 -12.63 -2.07 7.35
N PHE A 37 -12.39 -0.93 6.71
CA PHE A 37 -12.44 -0.84 5.25
C PHE A 37 -11.34 -1.68 4.59
N ASN A 38 -10.12 -1.70 5.15
CA ASN A 38 -9.03 -2.54 4.68
C ASN A 38 -9.43 -4.03 4.67
N ASP A 39 -10.06 -4.49 5.74
CA ASP A 39 -10.53 -5.87 5.86
C ASP A 39 -11.60 -6.21 4.81
N ALA A 40 -12.57 -5.33 4.61
CA ALA A 40 -13.60 -5.49 3.60
C ALA A 40 -13.03 -5.56 2.17
N VAL A 41 -11.97 -4.77 1.88
CA VAL A 41 -11.28 -4.84 0.58
C VAL A 41 -10.61 -6.20 0.39
N LEU A 42 -9.86 -6.70 1.39
CA LEU A 42 -9.21 -8.01 1.30
C LEU A 42 -10.23 -9.14 1.13
N GLU A 43 -11.36 -9.08 1.83
CA GLU A 43 -12.45 -10.03 1.69
C GLU A 43 -13.08 -9.98 0.29
N HIS A 44 -13.37 -8.79 -0.24
CA HIS A 44 -13.91 -8.60 -1.57
C HIS A 44 -13.05 -9.26 -2.66
N PHE A 45 -11.73 -9.13 -2.53
CA PHE A 45 -10.78 -9.77 -3.45
C PHE A 45 -10.48 -11.23 -3.11
N ASN A 46 -11.13 -11.79 -2.08
CA ASN A 46 -10.83 -13.13 -1.55
C ASN A 46 -9.32 -13.33 -1.34
N PHE A 47 -8.67 -12.28 -0.84
CA PHE A 47 -7.22 -12.27 -0.66
C PHE A 47 -6.85 -12.77 0.72
N THR A 48 -6.05 -13.82 0.76
CA THR A 48 -5.55 -14.42 1.99
C THR A 48 -4.03 -14.48 1.98
N PHE A 49 -3.43 -14.44 3.17
CA PHE A 49 -1.99 -14.60 3.36
C PHE A 49 -1.72 -15.54 4.54
N GLN A 50 -0.52 -16.11 4.57
CA GLN A 50 -0.10 -16.99 5.66
C GLN A 50 1.19 -16.47 6.26
N VAL A 51 1.24 -16.44 7.59
CA VAL A 51 2.43 -16.02 8.35
C VAL A 51 2.67 -17.02 9.46
N SER A 52 3.93 -17.45 9.62
CA SER A 52 4.29 -18.35 10.72
C SER A 52 4.13 -17.64 12.08
N SER A 53 3.76 -18.38 13.13
CA SER A 53 3.66 -17.81 14.49
C SER A 53 4.99 -17.20 14.94
N LYS A 54 6.11 -17.76 14.50
CA LYS A 54 7.46 -17.24 14.78
C LYS A 54 7.70 -15.87 14.16
N ASP A 55 7.27 -15.67 12.90
CA ASP A 55 7.46 -14.40 12.20
C ASP A 55 6.47 -13.35 12.69
N ARG A 56 5.24 -13.75 13.01
CA ARG A 56 4.24 -12.89 13.63
C ARG A 56 4.74 -12.34 14.99
N ALA A 57 5.38 -13.17 15.80
CA ALA A 57 5.94 -12.78 17.10
C ALA A 57 7.12 -11.78 17.01
N ARG A 58 7.65 -11.52 15.80
CA ARG A 58 8.69 -10.50 15.59
C ARG A 58 8.15 -9.09 15.42
N ILE A 59 6.84 -8.96 15.20
CA ILE A 59 6.22 -7.63 15.11
C ILE A 59 6.04 -7.11 16.53
N PRO A 60 6.66 -5.97 16.91
CA PRO A 60 6.53 -5.44 18.25
C PRO A 60 5.12 -4.86 18.47
N ASP A 61 4.52 -5.17 19.59
CA ASP A 61 3.22 -4.67 20.01
C ASP A 61 3.24 -3.21 20.49
N GLN A 62 4.43 -2.69 20.80
CA GLN A 62 4.66 -1.34 21.29
C GLN A 62 5.94 -0.76 20.68
N ARG A 63 6.14 0.54 20.94
CA ARG A 63 7.26 1.35 20.46
C ARG A 63 7.26 1.52 18.94
N ARG A 64 8.04 2.51 18.51
CA ARG A 64 8.21 2.79 17.08
C ARG A 64 8.84 1.62 16.35
N VAL A 65 8.32 1.32 15.17
CA VAL A 65 8.91 0.33 14.28
C VAL A 65 8.72 0.77 12.83
N LEU A 66 9.78 0.65 12.04
CA LEU A 66 9.74 0.79 10.59
C LEU A 66 9.79 -0.59 9.95
N ILE A 67 8.68 -0.98 9.32
CA ILE A 67 8.54 -2.24 8.60
C ILE A 67 8.83 -1.98 7.13
N VAL A 68 9.88 -2.58 6.62
CA VAL A 68 10.26 -2.46 5.20
C VAL A 68 9.98 -3.75 4.46
N ALA A 69 9.40 -3.65 3.27
CA ALA A 69 9.04 -4.80 2.47
C ALA A 69 9.25 -4.56 0.97
N ASN A 70 9.34 -5.64 0.20
CA ASN A 70 9.19 -5.60 -1.25
C ASN A 70 7.71 -5.44 -1.63
N HIS A 71 7.43 -5.10 -2.90
CA HIS A 71 6.09 -4.71 -3.38
C HIS A 71 5.66 -5.50 -4.63
N PRO A 72 5.53 -6.83 -4.54
CA PRO A 72 5.28 -7.67 -5.72
C PRO A 72 3.88 -7.58 -6.31
N LEU A 73 2.85 -7.34 -5.50
CA LEU A 73 1.44 -7.37 -5.91
C LEU A 73 0.78 -5.98 -5.95
N GLY A 74 1.50 -4.93 -5.58
CA GLY A 74 0.97 -3.58 -5.54
C GLY A 74 0.08 -3.32 -4.33
N SER A 75 -1.09 -2.71 -4.52
CA SER A 75 -1.94 -2.30 -3.40
C SER A 75 -2.28 -3.42 -2.42
N LEU A 76 -2.40 -4.66 -2.90
CA LEU A 76 -2.73 -5.82 -2.05
C LEU A 76 -1.64 -6.16 -1.02
N ASP A 77 -0.35 -5.92 -1.34
CA ASP A 77 0.73 -6.12 -0.36
C ASP A 77 0.58 -5.16 0.81
N GLY A 78 0.28 -3.89 0.50
CA GLY A 78 0.09 -2.86 1.51
C GLY A 78 -1.09 -3.18 2.43
N LEU A 79 -2.22 -3.57 1.84
CA LEU A 79 -3.42 -3.94 2.59
C LEU A 79 -3.21 -5.19 3.45
N ALA A 80 -2.50 -6.20 2.92
CA ALA A 80 -2.16 -7.42 3.67
C ALA A 80 -1.22 -7.13 4.85
N LEU A 81 -0.21 -6.27 4.66
CA LEU A 81 0.68 -5.86 5.74
C LEU A 81 -0.04 -5.01 6.80
N LEU A 82 -0.92 -4.10 6.38
CA LEU A 82 -1.80 -3.36 7.30
C LEU A 82 -2.62 -4.33 8.15
N LYS A 83 -3.27 -5.34 7.52
CA LYS A 83 -4.03 -6.37 8.23
C LYS A 83 -3.15 -7.13 9.21
N LEU A 84 -2.01 -7.64 8.78
CA LEU A 84 -1.09 -8.42 9.63
C LEU A 84 -0.64 -7.62 10.85
N VAL A 85 -0.25 -6.36 10.67
CA VAL A 85 0.23 -5.52 11.78
C VAL A 85 -0.93 -5.11 12.67
N SER A 86 -2.11 -4.82 12.09
CA SER A 86 -3.30 -4.40 12.86
C SER A 86 -3.84 -5.47 13.81
N GLU A 87 -3.58 -6.75 13.53
CA GLU A 87 -3.91 -7.85 14.44
C GLU A 87 -3.05 -7.86 15.72
N ILE A 88 -1.99 -7.05 15.77
CA ILE A 88 -1.08 -6.93 16.92
C ILE A 88 -1.19 -5.54 17.54
N ARG A 89 -1.27 -4.48 16.70
CA ARG A 89 -1.38 -3.08 17.13
C ARG A 89 -2.13 -2.24 16.10
N THR A 90 -2.97 -1.33 16.57
CA THR A 90 -3.88 -0.54 15.69
C THR A 90 -3.30 0.80 15.23
N ASP A 91 -2.16 1.22 15.76
CA ASP A 91 -1.48 2.48 15.43
C ASP A 91 -0.54 2.37 14.22
N VAL A 92 -0.89 1.50 13.28
CA VAL A 92 -0.12 1.27 12.05
C VAL A 92 -0.44 2.31 10.99
N LYS A 93 0.59 2.79 10.32
CA LYS A 93 0.54 3.66 9.15
C LYS A 93 1.30 3.03 7.99
N ILE A 94 0.92 3.39 6.76
CA ILE A 94 1.61 2.95 5.55
C ILE A 94 1.97 4.14 4.66
N VAL A 95 3.21 4.14 4.18
CA VAL A 95 3.67 5.15 3.24
C VAL A 95 3.12 4.84 1.86
N ALA A 96 2.35 5.77 1.31
CA ALA A 96 1.64 5.59 0.05
C ALA A 96 1.76 6.85 -0.84
N THR A 97 1.55 6.69 -2.14
CA THR A 97 1.52 7.83 -3.05
C THR A 97 0.28 8.69 -2.81
N THR A 98 0.39 10.00 -3.03
CA THR A 98 -0.74 10.95 -2.93
C THR A 98 -1.95 10.55 -3.79
N LEU A 99 -1.74 9.76 -4.85
CA LEU A 99 -2.82 9.24 -5.69
C LEU A 99 -3.82 8.36 -4.91
N LEU A 100 -3.38 7.69 -3.84
CA LEU A 100 -4.26 6.85 -3.02
C LEU A 100 -5.13 7.65 -2.05
N ASN A 101 -4.89 8.95 -1.90
CA ASN A 101 -5.73 9.82 -1.08
C ASN A 101 -7.16 10.01 -1.64
N CYS A 102 -7.42 9.56 -2.89
CA CYS A 102 -8.78 9.52 -3.43
C CYS A 102 -9.64 8.40 -2.80
N ILE A 103 -9.05 7.49 -2.03
CA ILE A 103 -9.74 6.44 -1.29
C ILE A 103 -10.00 6.97 0.13
N ASP A 104 -11.05 7.76 0.28
CA ASP A 104 -11.38 8.44 1.53
C ASP A 104 -11.37 7.53 2.77
N PRO A 105 -11.95 6.32 2.74
CA PRO A 105 -11.94 5.43 3.89
C PRO A 105 -10.56 5.02 4.40
N LEU A 106 -9.53 5.03 3.57
CA LEU A 106 -8.16 4.64 3.94
C LEU A 106 -7.24 5.81 4.29
N LYS A 107 -7.66 7.05 4.10
CA LYS A 107 -6.81 8.24 4.31
C LYS A 107 -6.14 8.27 5.68
N GLY A 108 -6.85 7.86 6.71
CA GLY A 108 -6.33 7.83 8.08
C GLY A 108 -5.15 6.86 8.28
N LEU A 109 -4.95 5.89 7.38
CA LEU A 109 -3.84 4.94 7.44
C LEU A 109 -2.63 5.38 6.62
N PHE A 110 -2.77 6.36 5.71
CA PHE A 110 -1.73 6.75 4.77
C PHE A 110 -0.84 7.87 5.30
N LEU A 111 0.48 7.69 5.15
CA LEU A 111 1.46 8.75 5.16
C LEU A 111 1.78 9.05 3.69
N SER A 112 1.29 10.18 3.21
CA SER A 112 1.32 10.48 1.79
C SER A 112 2.68 10.99 1.34
N VAL A 113 3.25 10.34 0.32
CA VAL A 113 4.49 10.79 -0.33
C VAL A 113 4.21 11.12 -1.79
N ASP A 114 4.75 12.25 -2.24
CA ASP A 114 4.69 12.64 -3.64
C ASP A 114 5.99 12.21 -4.34
N ASN A 115 5.90 11.15 -5.13
CA ASN A 115 7.05 10.64 -5.89
C ASN A 115 7.41 11.53 -7.09
N LEU A 116 6.54 12.49 -7.46
CA LEU A 116 6.71 13.37 -8.62
C LEU A 116 7.15 14.79 -8.24
N ALA A 117 7.10 15.14 -6.94
CA ALA A 117 7.39 16.50 -6.50
C ALA A 117 8.88 16.74 -6.27
N GLN A 118 9.31 17.95 -6.63
CA GLN A 118 10.65 18.46 -6.39
C GLN A 118 10.81 18.89 -4.92
N SER A 119 11.92 18.54 -4.35
CA SER A 119 12.56 18.91 -3.07
C SER A 119 11.74 19.42 -1.86
N ALA A 120 10.76 20.30 -1.98
CA ALA A 120 10.01 20.81 -0.83
C ALA A 120 9.00 19.81 -0.27
N HIS A 121 8.17 19.21 -1.13
CA HIS A 121 7.19 18.21 -0.75
C HIS A 121 7.83 16.88 -0.25
N HIS A 122 9.05 16.61 -0.67
CA HIS A 122 9.79 15.45 -0.17
C HIS A 122 10.14 15.59 1.32
N ARG A 123 10.48 16.81 1.77
CA ARG A 123 10.73 17.09 3.20
C ARG A 123 9.46 16.91 4.03
N ASP A 124 8.33 17.40 3.55
CA ASP A 124 7.06 17.29 4.27
C ASP A 124 6.62 15.82 4.41
N SER A 125 6.83 15.03 3.36
CA SER A 125 6.58 13.58 3.39
C SER A 125 7.48 12.87 4.39
N MET A 126 8.78 13.18 4.42
CA MET A 126 9.71 12.63 5.40
C MET A 126 9.36 13.05 6.83
N ASN A 127 8.97 14.31 7.03
CA ASN A 127 8.53 14.80 8.34
C ASN A 127 7.32 14.02 8.87
N GLN A 128 6.34 13.67 8.03
CA GLN A 128 5.20 12.86 8.43
C GLN A 128 5.63 11.46 8.92
N ILE A 129 6.60 10.83 8.23
CA ILE A 129 7.13 9.52 8.64
C ILE A 129 7.86 9.64 10.00
N VAL A 130 8.70 10.67 10.13
CA VAL A 130 9.44 10.92 11.38
C VAL A 130 8.47 11.18 12.53
N GLN A 131 7.46 12.05 12.35
CA GLN A 131 6.44 12.33 13.37
C GLN A 131 5.65 11.08 13.78
N ALA A 132 5.29 10.21 12.83
CA ALA A 132 4.63 8.96 13.14
C ALA A 132 5.52 8.05 14.02
N LEU A 133 6.82 7.93 13.67
CA LEU A 133 7.77 7.17 14.45
C LEU A 133 8.06 7.80 15.84
N GLU A 134 8.16 9.13 15.91
CA GLU A 134 8.31 9.84 17.19
C GLU A 134 7.08 9.68 18.10
N SER A 135 5.91 9.49 17.48
CA SER A 135 4.66 9.15 18.19
C SER A 135 4.54 7.66 18.50
N GLU A 136 5.64 6.90 18.41
CA GLU A 136 5.74 5.47 18.74
C GLU A 136 4.86 4.56 17.84
N GLN A 137 4.46 5.03 16.65
CA GLN A 137 3.64 4.27 15.72
C GLN A 137 4.45 3.25 14.91
N ALA A 138 3.75 2.25 14.35
CA ALA A 138 4.29 1.35 13.35
C ALA A 138 4.13 1.97 11.94
N VAL A 139 5.20 2.03 11.17
CA VAL A 139 5.20 2.56 9.81
C VAL A 139 5.63 1.49 8.83
N ILE A 140 4.81 1.24 7.79
CA ILE A 140 5.11 0.33 6.69
C ILE A 140 5.64 1.16 5.51
N LEU A 141 6.75 0.73 4.94
CA LEU A 141 7.41 1.38 3.81
C LEU A 141 7.85 0.39 2.75
N PHE A 142 7.64 0.73 1.49
CA PHE A 142 8.17 0.02 0.33
C PHE A 142 9.34 0.81 -0.27
N PRO A 143 10.61 0.43 -0.01
CA PRO A 143 11.77 1.26 -0.35
C PRO A 143 12.00 1.44 -1.86
N THR A 144 11.46 0.58 -2.70
CA THR A 144 11.51 0.73 -4.15
C THR A 144 10.70 1.95 -4.63
N GLY A 145 9.62 2.30 -3.92
CA GLY A 145 8.65 3.31 -4.34
C GLY A 145 7.85 2.93 -5.59
N GLU A 146 8.00 1.69 -6.06
CA GLU A 146 7.27 1.13 -7.21
C GLU A 146 7.00 -0.36 -7.01
N VAL A 147 5.98 -0.87 -7.71
CA VAL A 147 5.64 -2.29 -7.73
C VAL A 147 6.72 -3.09 -8.45
N SER A 148 7.00 -4.29 -7.98
CA SER A 148 7.97 -5.21 -8.60
C SER A 148 7.60 -5.50 -10.05
N ARG A 149 8.60 -5.67 -10.90
CA ARG A 149 8.41 -5.91 -12.32
C ARG A 149 8.40 -7.40 -12.63
N ILE A 150 7.40 -7.84 -13.40
CA ILE A 150 7.34 -9.19 -13.92
C ILE A 150 8.22 -9.28 -15.16
N SER A 151 9.16 -10.23 -15.18
CA SER A 151 10.05 -10.53 -16.30
C SER A 151 9.97 -12.03 -16.65
N PRO A 152 10.46 -12.47 -17.81
CA PRO A 152 10.55 -13.90 -18.13
C PRO A 152 11.39 -14.71 -17.14
N LEU A 153 12.24 -14.04 -16.37
CA LEU A 153 13.10 -14.63 -15.34
C LEU A 153 12.49 -14.55 -13.92
N GLY A 154 11.22 -14.17 -13.78
CA GLY A 154 10.49 -14.05 -12.52
C GLY A 154 10.19 -12.60 -12.13
N VAL A 155 9.68 -12.45 -10.92
CA VAL A 155 9.39 -11.15 -10.31
C VAL A 155 10.66 -10.55 -9.73
N ARG A 156 10.93 -9.28 -10.04
CA ARG A 156 12.11 -8.55 -9.55
C ARG A 156 11.73 -7.18 -9.02
N ASP A 157 12.24 -6.88 -7.85
CA ASP A 157 12.13 -5.55 -7.27
C ASP A 157 13.02 -4.54 -7.99
N GLY A 158 12.61 -3.28 -7.97
CA GLY A 158 13.47 -2.17 -8.30
C GLY A 158 14.60 -2.01 -7.26
N LYS A 159 15.50 -1.08 -7.50
CA LYS A 159 16.57 -0.74 -6.55
C LYS A 159 15.95 -0.07 -5.31
N TRP A 160 16.24 -0.59 -4.12
CA TRP A 160 15.82 0.02 -2.87
C TRP A 160 16.48 1.39 -2.68
N LYS A 161 15.69 2.39 -2.39
CA LYS A 161 16.16 3.72 -2.00
C LYS A 161 16.54 3.68 -0.53
N THR A 162 17.71 4.18 -0.19
CA THR A 162 18.25 4.09 1.18
C THR A 162 17.90 5.28 2.07
N GLY A 163 17.09 6.23 1.58
CA GLY A 163 16.70 7.44 2.33
C GLY A 163 15.99 7.19 3.66
N PHE A 164 15.49 5.96 3.90
CA PHE A 164 14.89 5.58 5.18
C PHE A 164 15.93 5.19 6.24
N LEU A 165 17.24 5.14 5.88
CA LEU A 165 18.35 4.82 6.77
C LEU A 165 19.08 6.06 7.29
N SER A 166 18.72 7.27 6.83
CA SER A 166 19.39 8.54 7.14
C SER A 166 18.70 9.31 8.25
#